data_67c13ba195dc27b7d076307aa7676cad
#
_entry.id   67c13ba195dc27b7d076307aa7676cad
#
_cell.length_a   1.000
_cell.length_b   1.000
_cell.length_c   1.000
_cell.angle_alpha   90.00
_cell.angle_beta   90.00
_cell.angle_gamma   90.00
#
_symmetry.space_group_name_H-M   'P 1'
#
loop_
_entity.id
_entity.type
_entity.pdbx_description
1 polymer ?
#
loop_
_entity_poly.entity_id
_entity_poly.type
_entity_poly.pdbx_seq_one_letter_code
_entity_poly.pdbx_strand_id
1 'polypeptide(L)'
;TVPATAKPTVQDNATPAPVITDTPVNCSAEEAEVFRIVNEIRVSYGLKPYKWDANAYKAAKARCSEIEQKFSHLRPDGSNFKTIYGYSDDELWYKFCSVGENLGSGQPTAQRVVDSWMASTKGHRENILNPDFENLAVAFGTYNDAYKYYWVQEFTTYR
;
A
#
# COMPACT_ATOMS: atom_id res chain seq x y z
N THR A 1 53.49 27.26 25.83
CA THR A 1 52.70 26.05 25.65
C THR A 1 51.23 26.41 25.77
N VAL A 2 50.52 26.43 24.62
CA VAL A 2 49.07 26.69 24.55
C VAL A 2 48.36 25.34 24.59
N PRO A 3 47.34 25.09 25.42
CA PRO A 3 46.60 23.84 25.43
C PRO A 3 45.68 23.79 24.19
N ALA A 4 45.72 22.64 23.51
CA ALA A 4 44.88 22.32 22.36
C ALA A 4 43.40 22.22 22.80
N THR A 5 42.55 23.08 22.22
CA THR A 5 41.09 23.04 22.40
C THR A 5 40.56 21.78 21.73
N ALA A 6 39.94 20.92 22.52
CA ALA A 6 39.25 19.73 22.00
C ALA A 6 38.05 20.15 21.15
N LYS A 7 37.98 19.60 19.94
CA LYS A 7 36.85 19.78 19.03
C LYS A 7 35.60 19.09 19.64
N PRO A 8 34.44 19.73 19.66
CA PRO A 8 33.24 19.07 20.17
C PRO A 8 32.84 17.92 19.21
N THR A 9 32.72 16.75 19.77
CA THR A 9 32.16 15.57 19.08
C THR A 9 30.66 15.83 18.91
N VAL A 10 30.22 16.05 17.68
CA VAL A 10 28.80 16.08 17.34
C VAL A 10 28.29 14.64 17.52
N GLN A 11 27.49 14.40 18.55
CA GLN A 11 26.70 13.18 18.64
C GLN A 11 25.60 13.28 17.59
N ASP A 12 25.73 12.51 16.52
CA ASP A 12 24.64 12.27 15.56
C ASP A 12 23.52 11.53 16.30
N ASN A 13 22.57 12.27 16.84
CA ASN A 13 21.28 11.75 17.31
C ASN A 13 20.37 11.52 16.09
N ALA A 14 20.84 10.72 15.12
CA ALA A 14 20.00 10.27 14.03
C ALA A 14 18.94 9.33 14.62
N THR A 15 17.68 9.71 14.51
CA THR A 15 16.55 8.79 14.79
C THR A 15 16.74 7.54 13.95
N PRO A 16 16.74 6.34 14.55
CA PRO A 16 16.91 5.10 13.78
C PRO A 16 15.89 5.03 12.64
N ALA A 17 16.33 4.59 11.46
CA ALA A 17 15.42 4.38 10.34
C ALA A 17 14.30 3.40 10.72
N PRO A 18 13.06 3.59 10.25
CA PRO A 18 11.97 2.66 10.50
C PRO A 18 12.34 1.25 10.04
N VAL A 19 12.02 0.25 10.86
CA VAL A 19 12.34 -1.16 10.56
C VAL A 19 11.07 -1.85 10.06
N ILE A 20 11.18 -2.60 8.96
CA ILE A 20 10.10 -3.44 8.45
C ILE A 20 10.04 -4.69 9.33
N THR A 21 8.99 -4.81 10.14
CA THR A 21 8.80 -5.93 11.08
C THR A 21 7.61 -6.79 10.75
N ASP A 22 6.70 -6.29 9.90
CA ASP A 22 5.48 -7.00 9.57
C ASP A 22 5.66 -7.89 8.33
N THR A 23 5.09 -9.08 8.39
CA THR A 23 5.15 -10.06 7.31
C THR A 23 3.73 -10.44 6.91
N PRO A 24 3.38 -10.31 5.63
CA PRO A 24 2.08 -10.76 5.13
C PRO A 24 1.85 -12.24 5.41
N VAL A 25 0.61 -12.57 5.76
CA VAL A 25 0.20 -13.96 6.04
C VAL A 25 -0.97 -14.36 5.13
N ASN A 26 -1.03 -15.64 4.77
CA ASN A 26 -2.10 -16.22 3.93
C ASN A 26 -2.27 -15.52 2.57
N CYS A 27 -1.18 -15.03 1.99
CA CYS A 27 -1.14 -14.39 0.69
C CYS A 27 -0.18 -15.11 -0.27
N SER A 28 -0.20 -14.76 -1.56
CA SER A 28 0.75 -15.29 -2.54
C SER A 28 2.15 -14.67 -2.40
N ALA A 29 3.13 -15.29 -3.06
CA ALA A 29 4.49 -14.73 -3.09
C ALA A 29 4.53 -13.36 -3.80
N GLU A 30 3.73 -13.18 -4.83
CA GLU A 30 3.61 -11.93 -5.59
C GLU A 30 3.03 -10.81 -4.73
N GLU A 31 1.99 -11.10 -3.94
CA GLU A 31 1.34 -10.17 -3.03
C GLU A 31 2.30 -9.75 -1.90
N ALA A 32 3.01 -10.73 -1.32
CA ALA A 32 4.02 -10.48 -0.29
C ALA A 32 5.19 -9.64 -0.84
N GLU A 33 5.59 -9.87 -2.08
CA GLU A 33 6.69 -9.12 -2.72
C GLU A 33 6.30 -7.65 -2.98
N VAL A 34 5.07 -7.36 -3.42
CA VAL A 34 4.58 -5.98 -3.53
C VAL A 34 4.60 -5.29 -2.17
N PHE A 35 4.11 -5.95 -1.12
CA PHE A 35 4.12 -5.41 0.24
C PHE A 35 5.54 -5.08 0.72
N ARG A 36 6.49 -5.98 0.47
CA ARG A 36 7.91 -5.79 0.82
C ARG A 36 8.51 -4.58 0.10
N ILE A 37 8.36 -4.52 -1.25
CA ILE A 37 8.91 -3.44 -2.07
C ILE A 37 8.34 -2.08 -1.64
N VAL A 38 7.03 -1.99 -1.43
CA VAL A 38 6.36 -0.76 -0.97
C VAL A 38 6.93 -0.31 0.37
N ASN A 39 7.13 -1.21 1.31
CA ASN A 39 7.68 -0.87 2.62
C ASN A 39 9.14 -0.45 2.56
N GLU A 40 9.95 -1.04 1.69
CA GLU A 40 11.33 -0.58 1.44
C GLU A 40 11.35 0.85 0.86
N ILE A 41 10.45 1.13 -0.11
CA ILE A 41 10.29 2.48 -0.63
C ILE A 41 9.92 3.45 0.50
N ARG A 42 8.90 3.13 1.31
CA ARG A 42 8.49 4.00 2.42
C ARG A 42 9.63 4.29 3.40
N VAL A 43 10.37 3.27 3.80
CA VAL A 43 11.55 3.44 4.67
C VAL A 43 12.60 4.34 4.02
N SER A 44 12.85 4.20 2.71
CA SER A 44 13.79 5.07 1.99
C SER A 44 13.35 6.55 1.95
N TYR A 45 12.04 6.82 2.09
CA TYR A 45 11.45 8.16 2.25
C TYR A 45 11.33 8.61 3.71
N GLY A 46 11.85 7.84 4.68
CA GLY A 46 11.75 8.17 6.11
C GLY A 46 10.34 7.95 6.69
N LEU A 47 9.47 7.25 5.98
CA LEU A 47 8.11 6.95 6.40
C LEU A 47 8.04 5.63 7.16
N LYS A 48 7.10 5.51 8.10
CA LYS A 48 6.81 4.23 8.76
C LYS A 48 6.36 3.20 7.73
N PRO A 49 6.85 1.95 7.79
CA PRO A 49 6.32 0.88 6.97
C PRO A 49 4.86 0.60 7.31
N TYR A 50 4.10 0.18 6.32
CA TYR A 50 2.74 -0.29 6.50
C TYR A 50 2.71 -1.62 7.26
N LYS A 51 1.64 -1.85 8.01
CA LYS A 51 1.29 -3.16 8.57
C LYS A 51 0.39 -3.92 7.59
N TRP A 52 0.49 -5.25 7.60
CA TRP A 52 -0.44 -6.08 6.83
C TRP A 52 -1.82 -6.11 7.47
N ASP A 53 -2.86 -5.84 6.67
CA ASP A 53 -4.24 -5.81 7.13
C ASP A 53 -5.04 -6.98 6.55
N ALA A 54 -5.38 -7.96 7.37
CA ALA A 54 -6.14 -9.14 6.96
C ALA A 54 -7.59 -8.83 6.53
N ASN A 55 -8.20 -7.76 7.06
CA ASN A 55 -9.54 -7.34 6.63
C ASN A 55 -9.48 -6.61 5.29
N ALA A 56 -8.54 -5.70 5.12
CA ALA A 56 -8.27 -5.07 3.84
C ALA A 56 -7.85 -6.10 2.78
N TYR A 57 -7.17 -7.19 3.17
CA TYR A 57 -6.82 -8.27 2.25
C TYR A 57 -8.06 -8.97 1.67
N LYS A 58 -9.08 -9.24 2.47
CA LYS A 58 -10.36 -9.79 1.99
C LYS A 58 -11.03 -8.84 0.98
N ALA A 59 -11.01 -7.54 1.28
CA ALA A 59 -11.51 -6.51 0.39
C ALA A 59 -10.71 -6.45 -0.92
N ALA A 60 -9.38 -6.43 -0.84
CA ALA A 60 -8.50 -6.42 -2.01
C ALA A 60 -8.71 -7.65 -2.92
N LYS A 61 -8.89 -8.86 -2.34
CA LYS A 61 -9.19 -10.08 -3.13
C LYS A 61 -10.52 -9.97 -3.86
N ALA A 62 -11.57 -9.48 -3.20
CA ALA A 62 -12.87 -9.28 -3.84
C ALA A 62 -12.77 -8.21 -4.96
N ARG A 63 -12.09 -7.09 -4.68
CA ARG A 63 -11.86 -6.04 -5.68
C ARG A 63 -11.06 -6.56 -6.88
N CYS A 64 -10.07 -7.43 -6.66
CA CYS A 64 -9.28 -8.01 -7.75
C CYS A 64 -10.15 -8.79 -8.75
N SER A 65 -11.18 -9.51 -8.27
CA SER A 65 -12.17 -10.17 -9.13
C SER A 65 -13.15 -9.21 -9.80
N GLU A 66 -13.44 -8.07 -9.16
CA GLU A 66 -14.34 -7.04 -9.73
C GLU A 66 -13.67 -6.23 -10.84
N ILE A 67 -12.38 -5.87 -10.68
CA ILE A 67 -11.65 -5.05 -11.67
C ILE A 67 -11.32 -5.81 -12.96
N GLU A 68 -11.31 -7.13 -12.95
CA GLU A 68 -11.26 -7.93 -14.17
C GLU A 68 -12.51 -7.70 -15.03
N GLN A 69 -13.70 -7.59 -14.39
CA GLN A 69 -14.95 -7.32 -15.09
C GLN A 69 -15.04 -5.84 -15.52
N LYS A 70 -14.59 -4.92 -14.65
CA LYS A 70 -14.60 -3.48 -14.92
C LYS A 70 -13.44 -2.81 -14.19
N PHE A 71 -12.40 -2.43 -14.94
CA PHE A 71 -11.24 -1.73 -14.41
C PHE A 71 -11.61 -0.29 -13.98
N SER A 72 -12.04 -0.14 -12.74
CA SER A 72 -12.56 1.12 -12.19
C SER A 72 -12.50 1.11 -10.66
N HIS A 73 -12.38 2.30 -10.06
CA HIS A 73 -12.61 2.50 -8.62
C HIS A 73 -14.09 2.41 -8.22
N LEU A 74 -15.01 2.40 -9.18
CA LEU A 74 -16.39 2.00 -8.95
C LEU A 74 -16.51 0.50 -9.10
N ARG A 75 -17.28 -0.12 -8.22
CA ARG A 75 -17.62 -1.54 -8.27
C ARG A 75 -18.53 -1.84 -9.48
N PRO A 76 -18.69 -3.10 -9.89
CA PRO A 76 -19.56 -3.46 -11.02
C PRO A 76 -20.99 -2.96 -10.88
N ASP A 77 -21.52 -2.87 -9.65
CA ASP A 77 -22.86 -2.33 -9.35
C ASP A 77 -22.93 -0.80 -9.36
N GLY A 78 -21.82 -0.11 -9.60
CA GLY A 78 -21.72 1.34 -9.64
C GLY A 78 -21.43 2.00 -8.29
N SER A 79 -21.40 1.25 -7.19
CA SER A 79 -21.03 1.78 -5.87
C SER A 79 -19.54 2.11 -5.77
N ASN A 80 -19.16 2.92 -4.77
CA ASN A 80 -17.78 3.25 -4.50
C ASN A 80 -17.01 2.02 -3.98
N PHE A 81 -15.71 1.88 -4.31
CA PHE A 81 -14.89 0.74 -3.86
C PHE A 81 -14.95 0.52 -2.35
N LYS A 82 -15.07 1.59 -1.55
CA LYS A 82 -15.12 1.50 -0.08
C LYS A 82 -16.28 0.64 0.45
N THR A 83 -17.36 0.48 -0.31
CA THR A 83 -18.50 -0.37 0.07
C THR A 83 -18.13 -1.85 0.13
N ILE A 84 -16.96 -2.27 -0.40
CA ILE A 84 -16.43 -3.63 -0.30
C ILE A 84 -16.23 -4.06 1.16
N TYR A 85 -16.03 -3.11 2.07
CA TYR A 85 -15.88 -3.37 3.50
C TYR A 85 -17.21 -3.71 4.21
N GLY A 86 -18.33 -3.64 3.48
CA GLY A 86 -19.66 -4.00 4.01
C GLY A 86 -20.29 -2.95 4.92
N TYR A 87 -19.77 -1.72 4.89
CA TYR A 87 -20.26 -0.59 5.67
C TYR A 87 -20.98 0.42 4.77
N SER A 88 -22.02 1.08 5.30
CA SER A 88 -22.58 2.29 4.71
C SER A 88 -21.57 3.45 4.80
N ASP A 89 -21.79 4.52 4.02
CA ASP A 89 -20.91 5.70 4.06
C ASP A 89 -20.81 6.30 5.47
N ASP A 90 -21.90 6.32 6.24
CA ASP A 90 -21.91 6.78 7.62
C ASP A 90 -21.09 5.86 8.54
N GLU A 91 -21.22 4.53 8.38
CA GLU A 91 -20.46 3.56 9.18
C GLU A 91 -18.96 3.60 8.81
N LEU A 92 -18.61 3.82 7.54
CA LEU A 92 -17.21 3.99 7.12
C LEU A 92 -16.53 5.14 7.86
N TRP A 93 -17.25 6.25 8.05
CA TRP A 93 -16.74 7.40 8.82
C TRP A 93 -16.38 7.04 10.27
N TYR A 94 -17.15 6.15 10.91
CA TYR A 94 -16.87 5.70 12.28
C TYR A 94 -15.81 4.61 12.38
N LYS A 95 -15.59 3.85 11.31
CA LYS A 95 -14.64 2.72 11.30
C LYS A 95 -13.24 3.11 10.85
N PHE A 96 -13.15 4.04 9.90
CA PHE A 96 -11.89 4.41 9.29
C PHE A 96 -11.60 5.90 9.45
N CYS A 97 -10.34 6.24 9.71
CA CYS A 97 -9.82 7.59 9.53
C CYS A 97 -9.58 7.86 8.04
N SER A 98 -9.06 6.87 7.33
CA SER A 98 -8.80 6.96 5.89
C SER A 98 -8.83 5.58 5.23
N VAL A 99 -9.26 5.57 3.96
CA VAL A 99 -9.25 4.39 3.07
C VAL A 99 -8.81 4.85 1.68
N GLY A 100 -7.93 4.09 1.03
CA GLY A 100 -7.45 4.35 -0.32
C GLY A 100 -7.29 3.07 -1.14
N GLU A 101 -7.33 3.20 -2.46
CA GLU A 101 -7.17 2.08 -3.38
C GLU A 101 -6.19 2.45 -4.51
N ASN A 102 -5.30 1.53 -4.87
CA ASN A 102 -4.53 1.55 -6.11
C ASN A 102 -4.90 0.33 -6.95
N LEU A 103 -5.08 0.55 -8.24
CA LEU A 103 -5.35 -0.50 -9.22
C LEU A 103 -4.20 -0.60 -10.22
N GLY A 104 -3.91 -1.83 -10.67
CA GLY A 104 -2.95 -2.11 -11.74
C GLY A 104 -3.44 -3.23 -12.64
N SER A 105 -3.13 -3.14 -13.95
CA SER A 105 -3.43 -4.20 -14.92
C SER A 105 -2.34 -4.32 -15.97
N GLY A 106 -2.01 -5.54 -16.36
CA GLY A 106 -1.02 -5.83 -17.41
C GLY A 106 0.43 -5.98 -16.91
N GLN A 107 0.75 -5.60 -15.68
CA GLN A 107 2.10 -5.74 -15.15
C GLN A 107 2.34 -7.19 -14.68
N PRO A 108 3.34 -7.90 -15.24
CA PRO A 108 3.53 -9.32 -14.96
C PRO A 108 4.27 -9.63 -13.66
N THR A 109 4.83 -8.62 -12.98
CA THR A 109 5.61 -8.81 -11.74
C THR A 109 5.33 -7.74 -10.71
N ALA A 110 5.55 -8.05 -9.44
CA ALA A 110 5.47 -7.13 -8.31
C ALA A 110 6.28 -5.85 -8.52
N GLN A 111 7.54 -5.98 -8.97
CA GLN A 111 8.40 -4.82 -9.23
C GLN A 111 7.78 -3.91 -10.29
N ARG A 112 7.29 -4.46 -11.41
CA ARG A 112 6.74 -3.64 -12.50
C ARG A 112 5.46 -2.91 -12.12
N VAL A 113 4.58 -3.51 -11.33
CA VAL A 113 3.37 -2.81 -10.88
C VAL A 113 3.71 -1.70 -9.90
N VAL A 114 4.64 -1.93 -8.96
CA VAL A 114 5.07 -0.90 -8.03
C VAL A 114 5.78 0.25 -8.76
N ASP A 115 6.68 -0.05 -9.71
CA ASP A 115 7.33 0.98 -10.54
C ASP A 115 6.30 1.82 -11.29
N SER A 116 5.26 1.19 -11.85
CA SER A 116 4.16 1.86 -12.54
C SER A 116 3.39 2.81 -11.61
N TRP A 117 3.05 2.35 -10.41
CA TRP A 117 2.38 3.19 -9.42
C TRP A 117 3.27 4.34 -8.94
N MET A 118 4.55 4.10 -8.71
CA MET A 118 5.51 5.12 -8.28
C MET A 118 5.80 6.17 -9.36
N ALA A 119 5.70 5.81 -10.64
CA ALA A 119 5.81 6.73 -11.76
C ALA A 119 4.50 7.48 -12.07
N SER A 120 3.39 7.12 -11.44
CA SER A 120 2.07 7.69 -11.70
C SER A 120 1.94 9.12 -11.16
N THR A 121 1.24 9.95 -11.92
CA THR A 121 0.80 11.31 -11.53
C THR A 121 -0.71 11.37 -11.21
N LYS A 122 -1.34 10.19 -11.00
CA LYS A 122 -2.79 10.05 -10.82
C LYS A 122 -3.18 9.57 -9.41
N GLY A 123 -2.36 9.85 -8.40
CA GLY A 123 -2.64 9.54 -7.00
C GLY A 123 -2.08 8.21 -6.50
N HIS A 124 -1.59 7.31 -7.36
CA HIS A 124 -1.06 6.01 -6.92
C HIS A 124 0.19 6.16 -6.04
N ARG A 125 1.14 7.00 -6.47
CA ARG A 125 2.35 7.33 -5.72
C ARG A 125 2.01 7.98 -4.39
N GLU A 126 1.07 8.91 -4.42
CA GLU A 126 0.62 9.64 -3.24
C GLU A 126 0.03 8.69 -2.20
N ASN A 127 -0.75 7.68 -2.59
CA ASN A 127 -1.25 6.65 -1.70
C ASN A 127 -0.10 5.83 -1.07
N ILE A 128 0.89 5.41 -1.87
CA ILE A 128 2.04 4.64 -1.37
C ILE A 128 2.86 5.45 -0.36
N LEU A 129 3.01 6.75 -0.58
CA LEU A 129 3.80 7.64 0.28
C LEU A 129 2.97 8.39 1.32
N ASN A 130 1.66 8.13 1.43
CA ASN A 130 0.81 8.82 2.39
C ASN A 130 1.20 8.45 3.85
N PRO A 131 1.54 9.44 4.68
CA PRO A 131 1.87 9.20 6.09
C PRO A 131 0.65 8.85 6.95
N ASP A 132 -0.57 9.18 6.47
CA ASP A 132 -1.81 8.99 7.22
C ASP A 132 -2.39 7.57 7.10
N PHE A 133 -1.92 6.77 6.13
CA PHE A 133 -2.24 5.36 6.07
C PHE A 133 -1.29 4.55 6.96
N GLU A 134 -1.86 3.63 7.73
CA GLU A 134 -1.10 2.73 8.63
C GLU A 134 -0.98 1.31 8.09
N ASN A 135 -1.96 0.87 7.30
CA ASN A 135 -2.05 -0.52 6.87
C ASN A 135 -2.14 -0.60 5.34
N LEU A 136 -1.68 -1.73 4.82
CA LEU A 136 -1.74 -2.10 3.42
C LEU A 136 -2.12 -3.57 3.28
N ALA A 137 -2.99 -3.85 2.32
CA ALA A 137 -3.18 -5.18 1.77
C ALA A 137 -2.99 -5.16 0.26
N VAL A 138 -2.53 -6.26 -0.29
CA VAL A 138 -2.28 -6.43 -1.72
C VAL A 138 -2.99 -7.67 -2.21
N ALA A 139 -3.70 -7.57 -3.32
CA ALA A 139 -4.25 -8.73 -4.04
C ALA A 139 -3.70 -8.79 -5.47
N PHE A 140 -3.47 -10.00 -5.92
CA PHE A 140 -3.03 -10.35 -7.26
C PHE A 140 -3.95 -11.41 -7.85
N GLY A 141 -4.27 -11.26 -9.14
CA GLY A 141 -5.03 -12.24 -9.91
C GLY A 141 -4.53 -12.34 -11.34
N THR A 142 -4.70 -13.52 -11.91
CA THR A 142 -4.43 -13.78 -13.34
C THR A 142 -5.72 -14.25 -13.99
N TYR A 143 -6.06 -13.66 -15.13
CA TYR A 143 -7.27 -13.93 -15.87
C TYR A 143 -6.95 -14.17 -17.35
N ASN A 144 -7.88 -14.76 -18.08
CA ASN A 144 -7.69 -15.10 -19.50
C ASN A 144 -8.26 -13.98 -20.39
N ASP A 145 -7.68 -12.80 -20.29
CA ASP A 145 -8.01 -11.62 -21.07
C ASP A 145 -6.76 -10.91 -21.62
N ALA A 146 -6.94 -9.75 -22.26
CA ALA A 146 -5.86 -8.98 -22.87
C ALA A 146 -4.82 -8.46 -21.88
N TYR A 147 -5.20 -8.18 -20.65
CA TYR A 147 -4.30 -7.66 -19.61
C TYR A 147 -3.65 -8.78 -18.80
N LYS A 148 -4.35 -9.89 -18.60
CA LYS A 148 -3.90 -11.10 -17.92
C LYS A 148 -3.60 -10.94 -16.41
N TYR A 149 -2.97 -9.84 -15.99
CA TYR A 149 -2.49 -9.60 -14.64
C TYR A 149 -3.24 -8.44 -14.04
N TYR A 150 -3.78 -8.61 -12.83
CA TYR A 150 -4.51 -7.58 -12.11
C TYR A 150 -4.01 -7.47 -10.68
N TRP A 151 -3.90 -6.22 -10.20
CA TRP A 151 -3.35 -5.88 -8.91
C TRP A 151 -4.25 -4.88 -8.21
N VAL A 152 -4.42 -5.08 -6.90
CA VAL A 152 -5.14 -4.15 -6.03
C VAL A 152 -4.29 -3.90 -4.80
N GLN A 153 -4.18 -2.65 -4.39
CA GLN A 153 -3.73 -2.23 -3.07
C GLN A 153 -4.89 -1.56 -2.35
N GLU A 154 -5.17 -2.02 -1.14
CA GLU A 154 -6.10 -1.38 -0.21
C GLU A 154 -5.31 -0.80 0.95
N PHE A 155 -5.49 0.49 1.20
CA PHE A 155 -4.85 1.24 2.28
C PHE A 155 -5.89 1.60 3.32
N THR A 156 -5.58 1.41 4.60
CA THR A 156 -6.50 1.69 5.69
C THR A 156 -5.82 2.35 6.88
N THR A 157 -6.59 3.17 7.60
CA THR A 157 -6.31 3.59 8.98
C THR A 157 -7.62 3.55 9.73
N TYR A 158 -7.67 2.72 10.75
CA TYR A 158 -8.85 2.58 11.61
C TYR A 158 -8.91 3.71 12.65
N ARG A 159 -10.13 3.97 13.16
CA ARG A 159 -10.34 4.87 14.31
C ARG A 159 -10.11 4.17 15.63
#